data_7fb9abc6301d505dd56e15b15de6650d
#
_entry.id   7fb9abc6301d505dd56e15b15de6650d
#
_cell.length_a   1.000
_cell.length_b   1.000
_cell.length_c   1.000
_cell.angle_alpha   90.00
_cell.angle_beta   90.00
_cell.angle_gamma   90.00
#
_symmetry.space_group_name_H-M   'P 1'
#
loop_
_entity.id
_entity.type
_entity.pdbx_description
1 polymer ?
#
loop_
_entity_poly.entity_id
_entity_poly.type
_entity_poly.pdbx_seq_one_letter_code
_entity_poly.pdbx_strand_id
1 'polypeptide(L)'
;MRALEILLERRWILKSREKELYYQIKDELGTVKKFLMEKLGYQVIVNPYLVKVEKMPATPENWMGIQEFTRKIEYVFFCMILMFLEEKEAEEQFVLSELTEYIQGQYREEQIDWTVYQYRRHLIKVIKYCVNCGILNLNDGSEENFARDDTSEVLYEN
;
A
#
# COMPACT_ATOMS: atom_id res chain seq x y z
N MET A 1 -0.70 -17.17 -21.65
CA MET A 1 -1.05 -15.81 -22.16
C MET A 1 -1.86 -15.03 -21.13
N ARG A 2 -2.93 -15.62 -20.60
CA ARG A 2 -3.76 -14.93 -19.57
C ARG A 2 -2.99 -14.51 -18.32
N ALA A 3 -2.07 -15.35 -17.84
CA ALA A 3 -1.22 -14.99 -16.68
C ALA A 3 -0.35 -13.76 -16.94
N LEU A 4 0.19 -13.62 -18.14
CA LEU A 4 1.01 -12.48 -18.54
C LEU A 4 0.19 -11.18 -18.50
N GLU A 5 -1.01 -11.18 -19.07
CA GLU A 5 -1.91 -10.02 -19.07
C GLU A 5 -2.26 -9.58 -17.65
N ILE A 6 -2.67 -10.53 -16.81
CA ILE A 6 -3.00 -10.27 -15.40
C ILE A 6 -1.82 -9.67 -14.64
N LEU A 7 -0.62 -10.23 -14.81
CA LEU A 7 0.60 -9.75 -14.14
C LEU A 7 1.04 -8.37 -14.62
N LEU A 8 0.79 -8.03 -15.89
CA LEU A 8 1.11 -6.70 -16.41
C LEU A 8 0.09 -5.63 -15.96
N GLU A 9 -1.19 -5.99 -15.86
CA GLU A 9 -2.26 -5.06 -15.48
C GLU A 9 -2.33 -4.84 -13.96
N ARG A 10 -2.09 -5.89 -13.18
CA ARG A 10 -2.25 -5.86 -11.73
C ARG A 10 -0.98 -5.41 -11.02
N ARG A 11 -1.13 -4.69 -9.93
CA ARG A 11 -0.03 -4.32 -9.03
C ARG A 11 0.57 -5.56 -8.36
N TRP A 12 -0.28 -6.37 -7.79
CA TRP A 12 0.02 -7.68 -7.19
C TRP A 12 -1.23 -8.55 -7.13
N ILE A 13 -1.02 -9.82 -6.85
CA ILE A 13 -2.08 -10.79 -6.58
C ILE A 13 -1.85 -11.29 -5.15
N LEU A 14 -2.74 -10.91 -4.25
CA LEU A 14 -2.67 -11.29 -2.84
C LEU A 14 -3.36 -12.65 -2.64
N LYS A 15 -2.65 -13.62 -2.08
CA LYS A 15 -3.21 -14.94 -1.76
C LYS A 15 -4.40 -14.85 -0.79
N SER A 16 -4.38 -13.91 0.14
CA SER A 16 -5.47 -13.70 1.10
C SER A 16 -6.79 -13.26 0.47
N ARG A 17 -6.73 -12.57 -0.66
CA ARG A 17 -7.90 -12.04 -1.37
C ARG A 17 -8.32 -12.88 -2.58
N GLU A 18 -7.35 -13.44 -3.29
CA GLU A 18 -7.57 -14.12 -4.58
C GLU A 18 -6.78 -15.44 -4.63
N LYS A 19 -7.09 -16.34 -3.69
CA LYS A 19 -6.35 -17.59 -3.48
C LYS A 19 -6.23 -18.46 -4.74
N GLU A 20 -7.34 -18.63 -5.46
CA GLU A 20 -7.37 -19.45 -6.68
C GLU A 20 -6.51 -18.83 -7.78
N LEU A 21 -6.65 -17.52 -8.00
CA LEU A 21 -5.86 -16.78 -8.97
C LEU A 21 -4.36 -16.82 -8.62
N TYR A 22 -4.01 -16.68 -7.34
CA TYR A 22 -2.63 -16.80 -6.87
C TYR A 22 -2.00 -18.14 -7.28
N TYR A 23 -2.68 -19.25 -7.05
CA TYR A 23 -2.16 -20.59 -7.43
C TYR A 23 -2.15 -20.78 -8.94
N GLN A 24 -3.18 -20.37 -9.65
CA GLN A 24 -3.20 -20.42 -11.11
C GLN A 24 -2.01 -19.69 -11.73
N ILE A 25 -1.74 -18.46 -11.30
CA ILE A 25 -0.60 -17.68 -11.78
C ILE A 25 0.72 -18.36 -11.41
N LYS A 26 0.83 -18.90 -10.21
CA LYS A 26 2.03 -19.61 -9.75
C LYS A 26 2.33 -20.84 -10.61
N ASP A 27 1.33 -21.58 -11.02
CA ASP A 27 1.48 -22.76 -11.88
C ASP A 27 1.91 -22.39 -13.31
N GLU A 28 1.41 -21.28 -13.85
CA GLU A 28 1.76 -20.76 -15.18
C GLU A 28 3.08 -19.97 -15.20
N LEU A 29 3.66 -19.70 -14.03
CA LEU A 29 4.76 -18.73 -13.88
C LEU A 29 6.03 -19.12 -14.62
N GLY A 30 6.33 -20.42 -14.75
CA GLY A 30 7.55 -20.92 -15.40
C GLY A 30 7.73 -20.39 -16.81
N THR A 31 6.67 -20.35 -17.59
CA THR A 31 6.67 -19.84 -18.98
C THR A 31 6.71 -18.30 -19.02
N VAL A 32 5.92 -17.66 -18.17
CA VAL A 32 5.72 -16.20 -18.16
C VAL A 32 6.94 -15.47 -17.59
N LYS A 33 7.57 -16.02 -16.55
CA LYS A 33 8.73 -15.42 -15.89
C LYS A 33 9.90 -15.21 -16.84
N LYS A 34 10.19 -16.20 -17.66
CA LYS A 34 11.28 -16.12 -18.65
C LYS A 34 11.03 -14.99 -19.65
N PHE A 35 9.81 -14.91 -20.17
CA PHE A 35 9.41 -13.84 -21.10
C PHE A 35 9.54 -12.45 -20.47
N LEU A 36 9.02 -12.26 -19.24
CA LEU A 36 9.09 -10.99 -18.53
C LEU A 36 10.54 -10.53 -18.30
N MET A 37 11.43 -11.44 -17.89
CA MET A 37 12.84 -11.14 -17.68
C MET A 37 13.57 -10.84 -18.97
N GLU A 38 13.46 -11.70 -19.98
CA GLU A 38 14.27 -11.60 -21.20
C GLU A 38 13.80 -10.50 -22.16
N LYS A 39 12.49 -10.24 -22.23
CA LYS A 39 11.90 -9.29 -23.16
C LYS A 39 11.62 -7.92 -22.58
N LEU A 40 11.23 -7.85 -21.31
CA LEU A 40 10.84 -6.60 -20.66
C LEU A 40 11.80 -6.17 -19.53
N GLY A 41 12.72 -7.03 -19.13
CA GLY A 41 13.64 -6.75 -18.02
C GLY A 41 12.93 -6.71 -16.65
N TYR A 42 11.70 -7.21 -16.55
CA TYR A 42 10.91 -7.17 -15.35
C TYR A 42 11.21 -8.39 -14.46
N GLN A 43 11.37 -8.13 -13.16
CA GLN A 43 11.50 -9.18 -12.17
C GLN A 43 10.13 -9.61 -11.65
N VAL A 44 9.98 -10.91 -11.41
CA VAL A 44 8.79 -11.49 -10.80
C VAL A 44 9.10 -11.89 -9.38
N ILE A 45 8.37 -11.34 -8.43
CA ILE A 45 8.45 -11.69 -7.01
C ILE A 45 7.31 -12.65 -6.68
N VAL A 46 7.67 -13.77 -6.09
CA VAL A 46 6.74 -14.79 -5.60
C VAL A 46 7.13 -15.14 -4.18
N ASN A 47 6.20 -15.00 -3.26
CA ASN A 47 6.36 -15.43 -1.88
C ASN A 47 5.06 -16.08 -1.38
N PRO A 48 4.98 -16.58 -0.14
CA PRO A 48 3.77 -17.22 0.38
C PRO A 48 2.52 -16.34 0.43
N TYR A 49 2.67 -15.03 0.29
CA TYR A 49 1.59 -14.06 0.44
C TYR A 49 1.11 -13.45 -0.87
N LEU A 50 2.02 -13.27 -1.84
CA LEU A 50 1.69 -12.59 -3.09
C LEU A 50 2.54 -13.03 -4.28
N VAL A 51 2.02 -12.72 -5.47
CA VAL A 51 2.79 -12.67 -6.72
C VAL A 51 2.71 -11.26 -7.28
N LYS A 52 3.84 -10.69 -7.69
CA LYS A 52 3.89 -9.41 -8.38
C LYS A 52 5.01 -9.35 -9.41
N VAL A 53 4.86 -8.44 -10.36
CA VAL A 53 5.90 -8.05 -11.31
C VAL A 53 6.40 -6.66 -10.94
N GLU A 54 7.71 -6.49 -10.80
CA GLU A 54 8.32 -5.18 -10.63
C GLU A 54 8.42 -4.48 -11.99
N LYS A 55 7.49 -3.58 -12.22
CA LYS A 55 7.40 -2.78 -13.45
C LYS A 55 8.07 -1.43 -13.23
N MET A 56 9.40 -1.40 -13.34
CA MET A 56 10.17 -0.16 -13.19
C MET A 56 10.41 0.47 -14.55
N PRO A 57 9.85 1.65 -14.83
CA PRO A 57 10.10 2.35 -16.08
C PRO A 57 11.53 2.90 -16.13
N ALA A 58 12.12 2.94 -17.33
CA ALA A 58 13.44 3.54 -17.55
C ALA A 58 13.42 5.06 -17.29
N THR A 59 12.30 5.71 -17.61
CA THR A 59 12.07 7.14 -17.39
C THR A 59 10.72 7.32 -16.72
N PRO A 60 10.65 7.96 -15.53
CA PRO A 60 9.37 8.22 -14.86
C PRO A 60 8.56 9.28 -15.60
N GLU A 61 7.27 9.04 -15.72
CA GLU A 61 6.29 9.95 -16.30
C GLU A 61 5.26 10.40 -15.24
N ASN A 62 4.70 11.58 -15.37
CA ASN A 62 3.77 12.14 -14.40
C ASN A 62 2.52 11.27 -14.17
N TRP A 63 2.07 10.54 -15.19
CA TRP A 63 0.91 9.65 -15.10
C TRP A 63 1.18 8.33 -14.36
N MET A 64 2.45 8.00 -14.10
CA MET A 64 2.86 6.76 -13.42
C MET A 64 2.73 6.83 -11.89
N GLY A 65 2.42 8.02 -11.34
CA GLY A 65 2.18 8.19 -9.90
C GLY A 65 0.89 7.51 -9.42
N ILE A 66 0.69 7.57 -8.11
CA ILE A 66 -0.55 7.08 -7.50
C ILE A 66 -1.68 8.05 -7.86
N GLN A 67 -2.65 7.58 -8.65
CA GLN A 67 -3.71 8.43 -9.22
C GLN A 67 -4.63 9.04 -8.15
N GLU A 68 -4.80 8.34 -7.03
CA GLU A 68 -5.60 8.81 -5.90
C GLU A 68 -4.95 9.96 -5.13
N PHE A 69 -3.63 10.12 -5.24
CA PHE A 69 -2.91 11.18 -4.54
C PHE A 69 -2.81 12.46 -5.38
N THR A 70 -3.13 13.58 -4.78
CA THR A 70 -3.14 14.90 -5.43
C THR A 70 -2.18 15.89 -4.78
N ARG A 71 -1.63 15.57 -3.59
CA ARG A 71 -0.76 16.45 -2.81
C ARG A 71 0.51 15.75 -2.38
N LYS A 72 1.62 16.48 -2.28
CA LYS A 72 2.91 15.97 -1.80
C LYS A 72 2.78 15.33 -0.41
N ILE A 73 2.02 15.93 0.49
CA ILE A 73 1.84 15.42 1.85
C ILE A 73 1.23 14.00 1.88
N GLU A 74 0.42 13.64 0.90
CA GLU A 74 -0.16 12.31 0.79
C GLU A 74 0.92 11.27 0.49
N TYR A 75 1.88 11.56 -0.39
CA TYR A 75 3.04 10.71 -0.62
C TYR A 75 3.94 10.60 0.62
N VAL A 76 4.13 11.70 1.35
CA VAL A 76 4.87 11.71 2.61
C VAL A 76 4.20 10.79 3.63
N PHE A 77 2.90 10.91 3.82
CA PHE A 77 2.16 10.04 4.73
C PHE A 77 2.22 8.57 4.30
N PHE A 78 2.13 8.30 3.01
CA PHE A 78 2.29 6.95 2.48
C PHE A 78 3.67 6.35 2.83
N CYS A 79 4.74 7.09 2.60
CA CYS A 79 6.09 6.66 2.98
C CYS A 79 6.22 6.44 4.48
N MET A 80 5.65 7.32 5.30
CA MET A 80 5.67 7.20 6.77
C MET A 80 4.90 5.97 7.25
N ILE A 81 3.76 5.65 6.62
CA ILE A 81 3.01 4.43 6.91
C ILE A 81 3.83 3.20 6.57
N LEU A 82 4.49 3.16 5.41
CA LEU A 82 5.33 2.03 5.04
C LEU A 82 6.51 1.84 6.01
N MET A 83 7.14 2.93 6.44
CA MET A 83 8.21 2.89 7.45
C MET A 83 7.70 2.38 8.80
N PHE A 84 6.53 2.84 9.23
CA PHE A 84 5.88 2.37 10.45
C PHE A 84 5.58 0.86 10.40
N LEU A 85 5.05 0.40 9.26
CA LEU A 85 4.72 -1.02 9.09
C LEU A 85 5.95 -1.92 8.96
N GLU A 86 7.08 -1.40 8.49
CA GLU A 86 8.34 -2.15 8.42
C GLU A 86 8.84 -2.56 9.82
N GLU A 87 8.52 -1.76 10.84
CA GLU A 87 8.84 -2.07 12.24
C GLU A 87 7.85 -3.05 12.91
N LYS A 88 6.73 -3.35 12.25
CA LYS A 88 5.66 -4.23 12.74
C LYS A 88 5.79 -5.65 12.17
N GLU A 89 5.36 -6.62 12.96
CA GLU A 89 5.20 -7.99 12.46
C GLU A 89 3.96 -8.12 11.57
N ALA A 90 3.94 -9.15 10.73
CA ALA A 90 2.75 -9.46 9.92
C ALA A 90 1.56 -9.78 10.84
N GLU A 91 0.38 -9.24 10.52
CA GLU A 91 -0.86 -9.37 11.31
C GLU A 91 -0.81 -8.67 12.68
N GLU A 92 0.24 -7.90 12.97
CA GLU A 92 0.29 -7.08 14.18
C GLU A 92 -0.75 -5.96 14.12
N GLN A 93 -1.57 -5.86 15.16
CA GLN A 93 -2.58 -4.82 15.27
C GLN A 93 -2.01 -3.54 15.90
N PHE A 94 -2.52 -2.41 15.47
CA PHE A 94 -2.18 -1.10 16.03
C PHE A 94 -3.39 -0.16 15.97
N VAL A 95 -3.40 0.84 16.82
CA VAL A 95 -4.41 1.90 16.79
C VAL A 95 -3.91 3.11 16.04
N LEU A 96 -4.83 3.90 15.52
CA LEU A 96 -4.52 5.07 14.71
C LEU A 96 -3.65 6.09 15.44
N SER A 97 -3.81 6.25 16.74
CA SER A 97 -2.97 7.14 17.56
C SER A 97 -1.49 6.78 17.53
N GLU A 98 -1.15 5.50 17.53
CA GLU A 98 0.25 5.05 17.38
C GLU A 98 0.86 5.52 16.06
N LEU A 99 0.11 5.40 14.97
CA LEU A 99 0.54 5.86 13.65
C LEU A 99 0.69 7.39 13.59
N THR A 100 -0.27 8.13 14.12
CA THR A 100 -0.21 9.61 14.12
C THR A 100 0.94 10.15 14.97
N GLU A 101 1.21 9.54 16.12
CA GLU A 101 2.38 9.86 16.96
C GLU A 101 3.70 9.55 16.24
N TYR A 102 3.77 8.41 15.56
CA TYR A 102 4.94 8.04 14.76
C TYR A 102 5.22 9.06 13.65
N ILE A 103 4.20 9.42 12.86
CA ILE A 103 4.33 10.41 11.79
C ILE A 103 4.79 11.76 12.33
N GLN A 104 4.17 12.23 13.41
CA GLN A 104 4.52 13.50 14.05
C GLN A 104 5.95 13.51 14.58
N GLY A 105 6.44 12.38 15.08
CA GLY A 105 7.79 12.23 15.59
C GLY A 105 8.87 12.10 14.50
N GLN A 106 8.54 11.49 13.37
CA GLN A 106 9.49 11.18 12.30
C GLN A 106 9.58 12.28 11.23
N TYR A 107 8.46 12.91 10.87
CA TYR A 107 8.44 13.94 9.84
C TYR A 107 8.86 15.29 10.42
N ARG A 108 9.98 15.82 9.92
CA ARG A 108 10.64 17.02 10.48
C ARG A 108 10.63 18.24 9.56
N GLU A 109 10.21 18.09 8.30
CA GLU A 109 10.18 19.22 7.36
C GLU A 109 9.12 20.25 7.75
N GLU A 110 8.02 19.80 8.33
CA GLU A 110 6.97 20.64 8.90
C GLU A 110 6.36 19.97 10.14
N GLN A 111 5.84 20.78 11.05
CA GLN A 111 5.16 20.26 12.23
C GLN A 111 3.72 19.87 11.85
N ILE A 112 3.40 18.59 12.00
CA ILE A 112 2.05 18.09 11.78
C ILE A 112 1.20 18.32 13.03
N ASP A 113 0.14 19.08 12.87
CA ASP A 113 -0.86 19.33 13.92
C ASP A 113 -2.16 18.58 13.57
N TRP A 114 -2.42 17.49 14.26
CA TRP A 114 -3.60 16.65 14.00
C TRP A 114 -4.92 17.29 14.39
N THR A 115 -4.92 18.45 15.08
CA THR A 115 -6.14 19.23 15.29
C THR A 115 -6.60 19.92 14.00
N VAL A 116 -5.69 20.12 13.05
CA VAL A 116 -5.99 20.69 11.73
C VAL A 116 -6.67 19.66 10.85
N TYR A 117 -7.90 19.94 10.43
CA TYR A 117 -8.71 19.03 9.61
C TYR A 117 -8.04 18.57 8.31
N GLN A 118 -7.28 19.44 7.65
CA GLN A 118 -6.63 19.12 6.38
C GLN A 118 -5.62 17.99 6.52
N TYR A 119 -4.82 17.96 7.59
CA TYR A 119 -3.88 16.88 7.83
C TYR A 119 -4.60 15.54 8.07
N ARG A 120 -5.65 15.54 8.88
CA ARG A 120 -6.47 14.34 9.10
C ARG A 120 -7.08 13.83 7.82
N ARG A 121 -7.62 14.71 6.99
CA ARG A 121 -8.22 14.37 5.70
C ARG A 121 -7.21 13.72 4.76
N HIS A 122 -6.01 14.27 4.64
CA HIS A 122 -4.94 13.70 3.81
C HIS A 122 -4.49 12.33 4.34
N LEU A 123 -4.32 12.19 5.65
CA LEU A 123 -3.95 10.91 6.24
C LEU A 123 -5.01 9.83 5.99
N ILE A 124 -6.28 10.14 6.19
CA ILE A 124 -7.37 9.19 5.94
C ILE A 124 -7.44 8.76 4.49
N LYS A 125 -7.22 9.66 3.56
CA LYS A 125 -7.16 9.34 2.13
C LYS A 125 -6.05 8.32 1.83
N VAL A 126 -4.88 8.50 2.41
CA VAL A 126 -3.75 7.57 2.26
C VAL A 126 -4.03 6.24 2.94
N ILE A 127 -4.59 6.23 4.13
CA ILE A 127 -4.96 4.99 4.84
C ILE A 127 -6.00 4.20 4.03
N LYS A 128 -7.03 4.84 3.49
CA LYS A 128 -8.01 4.19 2.62
C LYS A 128 -7.35 3.57 1.38
N TYR A 129 -6.40 4.25 0.80
CA TYR A 129 -5.60 3.70 -0.29
C TYR A 129 -4.85 2.44 0.15
N CYS A 130 -4.19 2.46 1.32
CA CYS A 130 -3.49 1.30 1.87
C CYS A 130 -4.44 0.12 2.14
N VAL A 131 -5.63 0.37 2.66
CA VAL A 131 -6.66 -0.65 2.88
C VAL A 131 -7.14 -1.24 1.55
N ASN A 132 -7.40 -0.40 0.56
CA ASN A 132 -7.84 -0.83 -0.77
C ASN A 132 -6.79 -1.67 -1.49
N CYS A 133 -5.51 -1.35 -1.32
CA CYS A 133 -4.39 -2.13 -1.88
C CYS A 133 -4.10 -3.42 -1.13
N GLY A 134 -4.64 -3.60 0.09
CA GLY A 134 -4.35 -4.75 0.93
C GLY A 134 -3.05 -4.63 1.74
N ILE A 135 -2.50 -3.42 1.88
CA ILE A 135 -1.36 -3.15 2.78
C ILE A 135 -1.83 -3.15 4.23
N LEU A 136 -3.02 -2.61 4.49
CA LEU A 136 -3.68 -2.58 5.79
C LEU A 136 -5.04 -3.27 5.75
N ASN A 137 -5.48 -3.78 6.88
CA ASN A 137 -6.85 -4.22 7.12
C ASN A 137 -7.47 -3.37 8.23
N LEU A 138 -8.72 -2.93 8.03
CA LEU A 138 -9.50 -2.25 9.04
C LEU A 138 -10.21 -3.30 9.91
N ASN A 139 -9.88 -3.36 11.20
CA ASN A 139 -10.47 -4.33 12.12
C ASN A 139 -11.61 -3.76 12.95
N ASP A 140 -11.49 -2.50 13.38
CA ASP A 140 -12.52 -1.85 14.20
C ASP A 140 -12.48 -0.33 14.03
N GLY A 141 -13.64 0.32 14.12
CA GLY A 141 -13.76 1.77 13.97
C GLY A 141 -14.01 2.24 12.56
N SER A 142 -13.90 3.56 12.36
CA SER A 142 -14.11 4.22 11.08
C SER A 142 -13.14 5.38 10.88
N GLU A 143 -12.42 5.39 9.77
CA GLU A 143 -11.51 6.48 9.40
C GLU A 143 -12.24 7.82 9.25
N GLU A 144 -13.50 7.80 8.87
CA GLU A 144 -14.32 9.03 8.74
C GLU A 144 -14.54 9.71 10.09
N ASN A 145 -14.61 8.96 11.18
CA ASN A 145 -14.70 9.51 12.54
C ASN A 145 -13.41 10.28 12.88
N PHE A 146 -12.24 9.74 12.55
CA PHE A 146 -10.98 10.46 12.73
C PHE A 146 -10.90 11.71 11.86
N ALA A 147 -11.43 11.69 10.64
CA ALA A 147 -11.45 12.86 9.78
C ALA A 147 -12.26 14.01 10.39
N ARG A 148 -13.26 13.70 11.22
CA ARG A 148 -14.09 14.69 11.95
C ARG A 148 -13.52 15.08 13.31
N ASP A 149 -12.90 14.12 13.99
CA ASP A 149 -12.42 14.27 15.36
C ASP A 149 -11.08 13.53 15.53
N ASP A 150 -10.02 14.28 15.86
CA ASP A 150 -8.67 13.76 16.06
C ASP A 150 -8.52 12.87 17.32
N THR A 151 -9.54 12.83 18.19
CA THR A 151 -9.58 11.94 19.37
C THR A 151 -10.17 10.56 19.07
N SER A 152 -10.75 10.37 17.88
CA SER A 152 -11.31 9.08 17.48
C SER A 152 -10.23 8.02 17.30
N GLU A 153 -10.48 6.82 17.87
CA GLU A 153 -9.60 5.68 17.72
C GLU A 153 -10.10 4.72 16.66
N VAL A 154 -9.17 4.20 15.87
CA VAL A 154 -9.43 3.20 14.83
C VAL A 154 -8.38 2.11 14.93
N LEU A 155 -8.80 0.84 14.88
CA LEU A 155 -7.92 -0.32 14.95
C LEU A 155 -7.61 -0.85 13.56
N TYR A 156 -6.34 -0.97 13.24
CA TYR A 156 -5.84 -1.54 12.00
C TYR A 156 -5.00 -2.78 12.24
N GLU A 157 -4.78 -3.53 11.19
CA GLU A 157 -3.90 -4.69 11.15
C GLU A 157 -2.99 -4.58 9.93
N ASN A 158 -1.73 -4.91 10.15
CA ASN A 158 -0.68 -4.93 9.11
C ASN A 158 -0.87 -6.13 8.15
#